data_9c7d2292e7a51ee2a0958d42a5e06c1c
#
_entry.id   9c7d2292e7a51ee2a0958d42a5e06c1c
#
_cell.length_a   1.000
_cell.length_b   1.000
_cell.length_c   1.000
_cell.angle_alpha   90.00
_cell.angle_beta   90.00
_cell.angle_gamma   90.00
#
_symmetry.space_group_name_H-M   'P 1'
#
loop_
_entity.id
_entity.type
_entity.pdbx_description
1 polymer ?
#
loop_
_entity_poly.entity_id
_entity_poly.type
_entity_poly.pdbx_seq_one_letter_code
_entity_poly.pdbx_strand_id
1 'polypeptide(L)'
;GSKELKYGDIEPNIANKSEEWLPWMWGFNDGKLRTNDLEHDSARIKDTYMQKGYLDCEVSQPFLKTYLDSYTADLVYSISEGEQYKVGTVAIEIPDGFIDTNEVIKEMFLQNGKVFNVAKLRKDMTLIETKVADQGYAFVKIIPDVKSDKKTHVANITYRVVPGEKVYINNVRISGNSRTIDRVVRREIYLANGDMYSRTDVTDTKSALKRTGYFEDVEIKEERLSKNSMDIVVNVKEASTGSIGGGIGYGSS
;
A
#
# COMPACT_ATOMS: atom_id res chain seq x y z
N GLY A 1 -4.29 -26.82 10.67
CA GLY A 1 -4.60 -25.48 11.15
C GLY A 1 -3.34 -24.76 11.56
N SER A 2 -3.37 -23.44 11.58
CA SER A 2 -2.24 -22.62 11.97
C SER A 2 -1.78 -22.90 13.40
N LYS A 3 -0.47 -22.99 13.60
CA LYS A 3 0.14 -23.09 14.94
C LYS A 3 0.54 -21.74 15.50
N GLU A 4 0.85 -20.79 14.63
CA GLU A 4 1.49 -19.50 14.95
C GLU A 4 0.52 -18.31 14.91
N LEU A 5 -0.54 -18.38 14.09
CA LEU A 5 -1.52 -17.32 13.94
C LEU A 5 -2.87 -17.73 14.53
N LYS A 6 -3.46 -16.85 15.32
CA LYS A 6 -4.81 -17.01 15.83
C LYS A 6 -5.82 -16.43 14.86
N TYR A 7 -7.07 -16.88 14.92
CA TYR A 7 -8.16 -16.38 14.09
C TYR A 7 -8.27 -14.84 14.13
N GLY A 8 -8.14 -14.23 15.30
CA GLY A 8 -8.18 -12.78 15.46
C GLY A 8 -7.07 -12.01 14.75
N ASP A 9 -5.95 -12.68 14.39
CA ASP A 9 -4.86 -12.05 13.62
C ASP A 9 -5.19 -11.99 12.10
N ILE A 10 -6.10 -12.84 11.65
CA ILE A 10 -6.44 -13.05 10.23
C ILE A 10 -7.75 -12.36 9.88
N GLU A 11 -8.76 -12.44 10.75
CA GLU A 11 -10.12 -11.95 10.50
C GLU A 11 -10.21 -10.50 9.99
N PRO A 12 -9.44 -9.53 10.51
CA PRO A 12 -9.51 -8.15 10.01
C PRO A 12 -9.16 -8.00 8.53
N ASN A 13 -8.45 -8.98 7.96
CA ASN A 13 -7.98 -8.96 6.58
C ASN A 13 -8.88 -9.75 5.62
N ILE A 14 -9.96 -10.36 6.10
CA ILE A 14 -10.86 -11.19 5.29
C ILE A 14 -12.07 -10.34 4.86
N ALA A 15 -12.40 -10.37 3.57
CA ALA A 15 -13.56 -9.64 3.03
C ALA A 15 -14.88 -10.33 3.35
N ASN A 16 -14.89 -11.69 3.38
CA ASN A 16 -16.05 -12.48 3.79
C ASN A 16 -15.96 -12.78 5.29
N LYS A 17 -16.53 -11.90 6.10
CA LYS A 17 -16.57 -12.08 7.56
C LYS A 17 -17.81 -12.86 7.99
N SER A 18 -17.70 -13.60 9.10
CA SER A 18 -18.86 -14.22 9.73
C SER A 18 -19.84 -13.16 10.24
N GLU A 19 -21.13 -13.46 10.20
CA GLU A 19 -22.14 -12.66 10.87
C GLU A 19 -21.86 -12.65 12.38
N GLU A 20 -21.48 -11.51 12.93
CA GLU A 20 -21.35 -11.36 14.36
C GLU A 20 -22.72 -11.32 15.05
N TRP A 21 -22.81 -11.93 16.22
CA TRP A 21 -23.99 -12.13 17.06
C TRP A 21 -24.68 -10.85 17.56
N LEU A 22 -24.39 -9.67 17.03
CA LEU A 22 -25.04 -8.41 17.40
C LEU A 22 -25.80 -7.78 16.22
N PRO A 23 -27.04 -8.26 15.91
CA PRO A 23 -27.82 -7.77 14.77
C PRO A 23 -28.25 -6.30 14.86
N TRP A 24 -28.09 -5.64 16.00
CA TRP A 24 -28.54 -4.25 16.23
C TRP A 24 -27.43 -3.21 16.07
N MET A 25 -26.20 -3.66 15.95
CA MET A 25 -25.05 -2.77 15.76
C MET A 25 -24.57 -2.75 14.31
N TRP A 26 -25.43 -2.21 13.44
CA TRP A 26 -25.11 -1.72 12.09
C TRP A 26 -24.74 -2.70 10.98
N GLY A 27 -25.69 -3.10 10.25
CA GLY A 27 -26.05 -3.19 8.84
C GLY A 27 -24.99 -3.18 7.74
N PHE A 28 -23.76 -3.62 7.97
CA PHE A 28 -22.75 -3.70 6.91
C PHE A 28 -22.19 -5.11 6.68
N ASN A 29 -22.61 -6.07 7.48
CA ASN A 29 -22.30 -7.48 7.22
C ASN A 29 -23.64 -8.22 7.05
N ASP A 30 -24.09 -8.35 5.80
CA ASP A 30 -25.38 -8.97 5.46
C ASP A 30 -25.34 -10.50 5.45
N GLY A 31 -24.25 -11.10 5.93
CA GLY A 31 -24.05 -12.56 5.96
C GLY A 31 -24.04 -13.22 4.57
N LYS A 32 -24.02 -12.42 3.49
CA LYS A 32 -24.01 -12.96 2.13
C LYS A 32 -22.60 -13.28 1.69
N LEU A 33 -22.42 -14.49 1.21
CA LEU A 33 -21.16 -14.92 0.62
C LEU A 33 -20.93 -14.17 -0.70
N ARG A 34 -19.84 -13.40 -0.76
CA ARG A 34 -19.39 -12.72 -1.97
C ARG A 34 -18.34 -13.58 -2.66
N THR A 35 -18.78 -14.36 -3.64
CA THR A 35 -17.89 -15.30 -4.36
C THR A 35 -16.71 -14.59 -5.03
N ASN A 36 -16.87 -13.36 -5.48
CA ASN A 36 -15.79 -12.57 -6.09
C ASN A 36 -14.68 -12.19 -5.10
N ASP A 37 -14.95 -12.22 -3.80
CA ASP A 37 -13.98 -11.84 -2.77
C ASP A 37 -13.20 -13.06 -2.22
N LEU A 38 -13.59 -14.29 -2.55
CA LEU A 38 -12.96 -15.52 -2.01
C LEU A 38 -11.48 -15.64 -2.38
N GLU A 39 -11.12 -15.32 -3.63
CA GLU A 39 -9.73 -15.34 -4.07
C GLU A 39 -8.92 -14.24 -3.36
N HIS A 40 -9.52 -13.07 -3.16
CA HIS A 40 -8.89 -11.97 -2.42
C HIS A 40 -8.69 -12.32 -0.95
N ASP A 41 -9.64 -13.03 -0.33
CA ASP A 41 -9.50 -13.48 1.05
C ASP A 41 -8.36 -14.49 1.20
N SER A 42 -8.26 -15.48 0.30
CA SER A 42 -7.16 -16.44 0.28
C SER A 42 -5.80 -15.75 0.11
N ALA A 43 -5.72 -14.74 -0.78
CA ALA A 43 -4.50 -13.96 -0.99
C ALA A 43 -4.12 -13.12 0.25
N ARG A 44 -5.09 -12.54 0.94
CA ARG A 44 -4.87 -11.77 2.19
C ARG A 44 -4.39 -12.66 3.33
N ILE A 45 -4.98 -13.85 3.47
CA ILE A 45 -4.52 -14.84 4.44
C ILE A 45 -3.08 -15.23 4.13
N LYS A 46 -2.75 -15.58 2.89
CA LYS A 46 -1.40 -15.91 2.46
C LYS A 46 -0.42 -14.76 2.76
N ASP A 47 -0.79 -13.53 2.45
CA ASP A 47 0.02 -12.34 2.74
C ASP A 47 0.33 -12.20 4.23
N THR A 48 -0.65 -12.43 5.11
CA THR A 48 -0.47 -12.42 6.57
C THR A 48 0.57 -13.43 7.02
N TYR A 49 0.57 -14.65 6.47
CA TYR A 49 1.58 -15.65 6.75
C TYR A 49 2.96 -15.27 6.21
N MET A 50 3.03 -14.70 5.00
CA MET A 50 4.28 -14.22 4.41
C MET A 50 4.88 -13.02 5.18
N GLN A 51 4.07 -12.24 5.86
CA GLN A 51 4.55 -11.21 6.81
C GLN A 51 5.20 -11.80 8.07
N LYS A 52 4.89 -13.04 8.39
CA LYS A 52 5.49 -13.81 9.50
C LYS A 52 6.61 -14.76 9.05
N GLY A 53 7.02 -14.70 7.79
CA GLY A 53 8.14 -15.45 7.25
C GLY A 53 7.79 -16.80 6.61
N TYR A 54 6.53 -17.14 6.47
CA TYR A 54 6.10 -18.41 5.87
C TYR A 54 5.99 -18.30 4.35
N LEU A 55 7.13 -18.38 3.65
CA LEU A 55 7.18 -18.20 2.20
C LEU A 55 6.49 -19.30 1.39
N ASP A 56 6.48 -20.52 1.92
CA ASP A 56 5.87 -21.70 1.29
C ASP A 56 4.39 -21.88 1.70
N CYS A 57 3.79 -20.87 2.33
CA CYS A 57 2.40 -20.94 2.74
C CYS A 57 1.47 -21.11 1.56
N GLU A 58 0.62 -22.13 1.64
CA GLU A 58 -0.45 -22.38 0.69
C GLU A 58 -1.81 -22.28 1.38
N VAL A 59 -2.72 -21.52 0.76
CA VAL A 59 -4.09 -21.35 1.22
C VAL A 59 -5.01 -21.92 0.16
N SER A 60 -5.82 -22.92 0.53
CA SER A 60 -6.78 -23.52 -0.41
C SER A 60 -7.91 -22.56 -0.75
N GLN A 61 -8.62 -22.86 -1.84
CA GLN A 61 -9.95 -22.30 -2.04
C GLN A 61 -10.85 -22.70 -0.86
N PRO A 62 -11.66 -21.77 -0.35
CA PRO A 62 -12.55 -22.07 0.75
C PRO A 62 -13.67 -22.99 0.33
N PHE A 63 -14.16 -23.79 1.28
CA PHE A 63 -15.38 -24.55 1.13
C PHE A 63 -16.40 -24.16 2.20
N LEU A 64 -17.67 -24.25 1.85
CA LEU A 64 -18.76 -23.92 2.74
C LEU A 64 -19.18 -25.19 3.51
N LYS A 65 -19.07 -25.13 4.83
CA LYS A 65 -19.57 -26.17 5.73
C LYS A 65 -20.92 -25.73 6.28
N THR A 66 -22.00 -26.40 5.88
CA THR A 66 -23.35 -26.08 6.33
C THR A 66 -23.79 -26.97 7.49
N TYR A 67 -24.47 -26.38 8.46
CA TYR A 67 -25.04 -27.05 9.61
C TYR A 67 -26.56 -26.96 9.52
N LEU A 68 -27.20 -28.08 9.18
CA LEU A 68 -28.66 -28.15 8.98
C LEU A 68 -29.45 -27.96 10.29
N ASP A 69 -28.87 -28.31 11.40
CA ASP A 69 -29.50 -28.25 12.72
C ASP A 69 -29.66 -26.81 13.23
N SER A 70 -28.71 -25.95 12.88
CA SER A 70 -28.67 -24.53 13.29
C SER A 70 -28.97 -23.55 12.16
N TYR A 71 -29.15 -24.03 10.93
CA TYR A 71 -29.29 -23.22 9.72
C TYR A 71 -28.12 -22.22 9.52
N THR A 72 -26.91 -22.62 9.96
CA THR A 72 -25.70 -21.83 9.84
C THR A 72 -24.73 -22.44 8.82
N ALA A 73 -23.79 -21.63 8.36
CA ALA A 73 -22.73 -22.06 7.46
C ALA A 73 -21.41 -21.39 7.81
N ASP A 74 -20.34 -22.18 7.83
CA ASP A 74 -18.97 -21.70 8.04
C ASP A 74 -18.20 -21.72 6.71
N LEU A 75 -17.42 -20.67 6.49
CA LEU A 75 -16.44 -20.63 5.40
C LEU A 75 -15.10 -21.16 5.92
N VAL A 76 -14.65 -22.27 5.37
CA VAL A 76 -13.48 -23.00 5.87
C VAL A 76 -12.33 -22.91 4.87
N TYR A 77 -11.19 -22.37 5.29
CA TYR A 77 -9.93 -22.35 4.55
C TYR A 77 -9.00 -23.44 5.09
N SER A 78 -8.36 -24.19 4.19
CA SER A 78 -7.26 -25.08 4.57
C SER A 78 -5.94 -24.36 4.33
N ILE A 79 -5.09 -24.31 5.34
CA ILE A 79 -3.82 -23.60 5.31
C ILE A 79 -2.70 -24.60 5.58
N SER A 80 -1.70 -24.60 4.70
CA SER A 80 -0.41 -25.26 4.88
C SER A 80 0.64 -24.16 5.04
N GLU A 81 1.07 -23.88 6.26
CA GLU A 81 1.94 -22.74 6.55
C GLU A 81 3.40 -22.95 6.12
N GLY A 82 3.87 -24.20 6.09
CA GLY A 82 5.28 -24.51 5.82
C GLY A 82 6.20 -24.12 6.98
N GLU A 83 7.48 -23.88 6.65
CA GLU A 83 8.50 -23.48 7.62
C GLU A 83 8.76 -21.97 7.55
N GLN A 84 9.20 -21.40 8.67
CA GLN A 84 9.52 -19.99 8.76
C GLN A 84 10.93 -19.72 8.21
N TYR A 85 11.05 -18.74 7.31
CA TYR A 85 12.30 -18.33 6.69
C TYR A 85 12.92 -17.12 7.37
N LYS A 86 14.25 -17.11 7.42
CA LYS A 86 15.06 -15.93 7.79
C LYS A 86 15.66 -15.31 6.55
N VAL A 87 15.93 -14.02 6.63
CA VAL A 87 16.62 -13.27 5.59
C VAL A 87 18.10 -13.67 5.58
N GLY A 88 18.62 -14.03 4.42
CA GLY A 88 20.04 -14.22 4.17
C GLY A 88 20.68 -12.92 3.65
N THR A 89 21.14 -12.94 2.40
CA THR A 89 21.72 -11.76 1.75
C THR A 89 20.65 -10.85 1.19
N VAL A 90 20.90 -9.54 1.23
CA VAL A 90 20.09 -8.52 0.56
C VAL A 90 20.98 -7.75 -0.40
N ALA A 91 20.66 -7.73 -1.68
CA ALA A 91 21.43 -7.11 -2.73
C ALA A 91 20.56 -6.25 -3.66
N ILE A 92 21.16 -5.23 -4.26
CA ILE A 92 20.55 -4.37 -5.28
C ILE A 92 21.37 -4.49 -6.55
N GLU A 93 20.72 -4.89 -7.65
CA GLU A 93 21.27 -4.88 -8.99
C GLU A 93 20.75 -3.66 -9.75
N ILE A 94 21.61 -2.69 -9.98
CA ILE A 94 21.32 -1.46 -10.73
C ILE A 94 22.59 -1.06 -11.50
N PRO A 95 22.46 -0.46 -12.71
CA PRO A 95 23.62 0.11 -13.38
C PRO A 95 24.33 1.18 -12.54
N ASP A 96 25.62 1.33 -12.75
CA ASP A 96 26.43 2.29 -12.00
C ASP A 96 25.97 3.74 -12.19
N GLY A 97 26.13 4.54 -11.15
CA GLY A 97 25.88 5.99 -11.18
C GLY A 97 24.44 6.43 -10.86
N PHE A 98 23.54 5.52 -10.52
CA PHE A 98 22.18 5.87 -10.12
C PHE A 98 22.02 6.09 -8.62
N ILE A 99 22.54 5.19 -7.80
CA ILE A 99 22.47 5.26 -6.34
C ILE A 99 23.72 4.62 -5.72
N ASP A 100 24.06 5.01 -4.50
CA ASP A 100 25.03 4.28 -3.69
C ASP A 100 24.32 3.08 -3.03
N THR A 101 24.47 1.90 -3.63
CA THR A 101 23.80 0.68 -3.16
C THR A 101 24.20 0.29 -1.74
N ASN A 102 25.44 0.57 -1.33
CA ASN A 102 25.91 0.25 0.02
C ASN A 102 25.22 1.09 1.09
N GLU A 103 25.01 2.36 0.81
CA GLU A 103 24.27 3.22 1.73
C GLU A 103 22.78 2.86 1.77
N VAL A 104 22.17 2.57 0.63
CA VAL A 104 20.76 2.18 0.56
C VAL A 104 20.50 0.89 1.31
N ILE A 105 21.37 -0.11 1.19
CA ILE A 105 21.24 -1.40 1.91
C ILE A 105 21.22 -1.20 3.43
N LYS A 106 21.94 -0.24 3.97
CA LYS A 106 21.92 0.08 5.41
C LYS A 106 20.55 0.59 5.90
N GLU A 107 19.80 1.24 5.02
CA GLU A 107 18.47 1.79 5.32
C GLU A 107 17.34 0.77 5.14
N MET A 108 17.61 -0.41 4.60
CA MET A 108 16.59 -1.40 4.28
C MET A 108 15.94 -2.02 5.51
N PHE A 109 14.68 -2.38 5.37
CA PHE A 109 13.86 -3.00 6.41
C PHE A 109 14.12 -4.51 6.54
N LEU A 110 14.43 -5.20 5.42
CA LEU A 110 14.88 -6.59 5.46
C LEU A 110 16.37 -6.62 5.84
N GLN A 111 16.67 -7.34 6.91
CA GLN A 111 18.02 -7.45 7.44
C GLN A 111 18.44 -8.91 7.62
N ASN A 112 19.71 -9.22 7.34
CA ASN A 112 20.29 -10.54 7.53
C ASN A 112 19.97 -11.10 8.92
N GLY A 113 19.61 -12.38 8.97
CA GLY A 113 19.33 -13.13 10.19
C GLY A 113 17.97 -12.85 10.83
N LYS A 114 17.23 -11.85 10.37
CA LYS A 114 15.86 -11.57 10.85
C LYS A 114 14.84 -12.43 10.09
N VAL A 115 13.67 -12.61 10.68
CA VAL A 115 12.55 -13.30 10.03
C VAL A 115 12.15 -12.54 8.77
N PHE A 116 11.95 -13.25 7.67
CA PHE A 116 11.47 -12.68 6.42
C PHE A 116 10.07 -12.08 6.64
N ASN A 117 9.82 -10.93 6.01
CA ASN A 117 8.54 -10.26 6.06
C ASN A 117 8.26 -9.59 4.71
N VAL A 118 7.23 -10.05 4.01
CA VAL A 118 6.86 -9.53 2.68
C VAL A 118 6.46 -8.04 2.71
N ALA A 119 5.89 -7.55 3.81
CA ALA A 119 5.58 -6.13 3.95
C ALA A 119 6.87 -5.28 4.02
N LYS A 120 7.93 -5.78 4.65
CA LYS A 120 9.25 -5.15 4.66
C LYS A 120 9.89 -5.17 3.28
N LEU A 121 9.74 -6.26 2.53
CA LEU A 121 10.19 -6.34 1.13
C LEU A 121 9.55 -5.24 0.27
N ARG A 122 8.24 -5.03 0.40
CA ARG A 122 7.53 -3.95 -0.31
C ARG A 122 8.04 -2.56 0.10
N LYS A 123 8.33 -2.36 1.39
CA LYS A 123 8.92 -1.10 1.88
C LYS A 123 10.31 -0.87 1.30
N ASP A 124 11.12 -1.90 1.19
CA ASP A 124 12.45 -1.83 0.56
C ASP A 124 12.34 -1.46 -0.92
N MET A 125 11.40 -2.08 -1.64
CA MET A 125 11.13 -1.72 -3.03
C MET A 125 10.73 -0.24 -3.17
N THR A 126 9.85 0.26 -2.30
CA THR A 126 9.44 1.67 -2.27
C THR A 126 10.61 2.60 -1.96
N LEU A 127 11.49 2.21 -1.03
CA LEU A 127 12.68 2.98 -0.69
C LEU A 127 13.61 3.13 -1.89
N ILE A 128 13.93 2.03 -2.57
CA ILE A 128 14.79 2.02 -3.76
C ILE A 128 14.13 2.84 -4.88
N GLU A 129 12.85 2.60 -5.13
CA GLU A 129 12.08 3.31 -6.14
C GLU A 129 12.14 4.83 -5.92
N THR A 130 11.90 5.28 -4.69
CA THR A 130 11.93 6.71 -4.34
C THR A 130 13.31 7.31 -4.58
N LYS A 131 14.39 6.64 -4.14
CA LYS A 131 15.75 7.14 -4.33
C LYS A 131 16.14 7.28 -5.80
N VAL A 132 15.72 6.36 -6.64
CA VAL A 132 15.97 6.41 -8.10
C VAL A 132 15.05 7.44 -8.77
N ALA A 133 13.77 7.45 -8.43
CA ALA A 133 12.79 8.38 -8.99
C ALA A 133 13.07 9.85 -8.62
N ASP A 134 13.67 10.12 -7.46
CA ASP A 134 14.06 11.48 -7.05
C ASP A 134 15.20 12.06 -7.93
N GLN A 135 15.86 11.21 -8.71
CA GLN A 135 16.83 11.64 -9.71
C GLN A 135 16.23 11.83 -11.11
N GLY A 136 14.90 11.82 -11.21
CA GLY A 136 14.15 12.02 -12.44
C GLY A 136 13.65 10.76 -13.12
N TYR A 137 13.99 9.57 -12.61
CA TYR A 137 13.62 8.30 -13.24
C TYR A 137 12.22 7.82 -12.79
N ALA A 138 11.20 8.56 -13.20
CA ALA A 138 9.81 8.36 -12.75
C ALA A 138 9.24 6.98 -13.04
N PHE A 139 9.70 6.32 -14.09
CA PHE A 139 9.19 5.01 -14.55
C PHE A 139 10.10 3.85 -14.18
N VAL A 140 10.90 4.02 -13.15
CA VAL A 140 11.74 2.97 -12.59
C VAL A 140 10.90 1.73 -12.24
N LYS A 141 11.44 0.56 -12.58
CA LYS A 141 10.85 -0.73 -12.24
C LYS A 141 11.78 -1.48 -11.30
N ILE A 142 11.22 -2.10 -10.28
CA ILE A 142 11.95 -2.94 -9.34
C ILE A 142 11.33 -4.33 -9.36
N ILE A 143 12.16 -5.31 -9.62
CA ILE A 143 11.78 -6.72 -9.68
C ILE A 143 12.47 -7.42 -8.52
N PRO A 144 11.75 -7.84 -7.48
CA PRO A 144 12.33 -8.61 -6.39
C PRO A 144 12.56 -10.05 -6.84
N ASP A 145 13.77 -10.56 -6.62
CA ASP A 145 14.12 -11.96 -6.79
C ASP A 145 14.40 -12.55 -5.40
N VAL A 146 13.54 -13.45 -4.95
CA VAL A 146 13.64 -14.13 -3.66
C VAL A 146 14.03 -15.57 -3.90
N LYS A 147 15.27 -15.93 -3.56
CA LYS A 147 15.78 -17.30 -3.63
C LYS A 147 15.77 -17.93 -2.24
N SER A 148 14.84 -18.83 -2.01
CA SER A 148 14.69 -19.55 -0.76
C SER A 148 15.36 -20.93 -0.82
N ASP A 149 16.10 -21.27 0.23
CA ASP A 149 16.67 -22.60 0.43
C ASP A 149 15.80 -23.36 1.45
N LYS A 150 15.14 -24.41 0.98
CA LYS A 150 14.25 -25.25 1.80
C LYS A 150 14.97 -26.07 2.88
N LYS A 151 16.29 -26.27 2.75
CA LYS A 151 17.08 -27.02 3.75
C LYS A 151 17.50 -26.15 4.92
N THR A 152 17.92 -24.93 4.61
CA THR A 152 18.42 -23.97 5.61
C THR A 152 17.34 -23.00 6.10
N HIS A 153 16.20 -22.93 5.40
CA HIS A 153 15.12 -21.96 5.62
C HIS A 153 15.64 -20.50 5.61
N VAL A 154 16.54 -20.24 4.65
CA VAL A 154 17.10 -18.91 4.39
C VAL A 154 16.64 -18.40 3.04
N ALA A 155 16.19 -17.16 2.99
CA ALA A 155 15.80 -16.45 1.78
C ALA A 155 16.82 -15.35 1.46
N ASN A 156 17.41 -15.42 0.26
CA ASN A 156 18.27 -14.39 -0.29
C ASN A 156 17.47 -13.50 -1.23
N ILE A 157 17.56 -12.19 -1.05
CA ILE A 157 16.76 -11.21 -1.79
C ILE A 157 17.70 -10.39 -2.68
N THR A 158 17.35 -10.30 -3.96
CA THR A 158 18.00 -9.41 -4.92
C THR A 158 16.94 -8.52 -5.55
N TYR A 159 17.10 -7.19 -5.42
CA TYR A 159 16.24 -6.22 -6.08
C TYR A 159 16.89 -5.82 -7.41
N ARG A 160 16.28 -6.23 -8.52
CA ARG A 160 16.71 -5.83 -9.87
C ARG A 160 16.01 -4.53 -10.24
N VAL A 161 16.80 -3.50 -10.52
CA VAL A 161 16.30 -2.17 -10.79
C VAL A 161 16.52 -1.82 -12.26
N VAL A 162 15.43 -1.47 -12.95
CA VAL A 162 15.45 -0.94 -14.31
C VAL A 162 15.04 0.53 -14.25
N PRO A 163 15.98 1.49 -14.31
CA PRO A 163 15.71 2.90 -14.07
C PRO A 163 14.82 3.56 -15.12
N GLY A 164 14.96 3.19 -16.39
CA GLY A 164 14.32 3.89 -17.50
C GLY A 164 15.04 5.20 -17.86
N GLU A 165 14.31 6.14 -18.42
CA GLU A 165 14.83 7.46 -18.83
C GLU A 165 14.46 8.56 -17.83
N LYS A 166 15.23 9.65 -17.81
CA LYS A 166 14.88 10.85 -17.03
C LYS A 166 13.63 11.49 -17.58
N VAL A 167 12.72 11.88 -16.68
CA VAL A 167 11.43 12.46 -17.00
C VAL A 167 11.37 13.91 -16.52
N TYR A 168 10.84 14.78 -17.36
CA TYR A 168 10.60 16.18 -17.04
C TYR A 168 9.10 16.47 -17.05
N ILE A 169 8.68 17.38 -16.19
CA ILE A 169 7.30 17.80 -16.06
C ILE A 169 6.96 18.78 -17.17
N ASN A 170 5.97 18.42 -17.98
CA ASN A 170 5.49 19.30 -19.04
C ASN A 170 4.54 20.36 -18.47
N ASN A 171 3.45 19.92 -17.83
CA ASN A 171 2.49 20.82 -17.20
C ASN A 171 2.05 20.31 -15.82
N VAL A 172 1.77 21.25 -14.92
CA VAL A 172 1.09 21.00 -13.64
C VAL A 172 -0.29 21.64 -13.70
N ARG A 173 -1.32 20.81 -13.66
CA ARG A 173 -2.72 21.23 -13.70
C ARG A 173 -3.40 20.97 -12.38
N ILE A 174 -4.32 21.85 -11.99
CA ILE A 174 -5.13 21.73 -10.79
C ILE A 174 -6.58 21.54 -11.21
N SER A 175 -7.31 20.67 -10.53
CA SER A 175 -8.75 20.48 -10.73
C SER A 175 -9.47 20.21 -9.40
N GLY A 176 -10.77 20.51 -9.37
CA GLY A 176 -11.62 20.27 -8.20
C GLY A 176 -11.66 21.41 -7.18
N ASN A 177 -10.91 22.50 -7.38
CA ASN A 177 -10.86 23.66 -6.50
C ASN A 177 -11.92 24.73 -6.86
N SER A 178 -13.20 24.35 -6.83
CA SER A 178 -14.29 25.24 -7.25
C SER A 178 -14.48 26.49 -6.36
N ARG A 179 -14.13 26.42 -5.08
CA ARG A 179 -14.20 27.51 -4.10
C ARG A 179 -12.82 28.02 -3.71
N THR A 180 -11.83 27.17 -3.67
CA THR A 180 -10.46 27.55 -3.29
C THR A 180 -9.74 28.16 -4.48
N ILE A 181 -9.17 29.35 -4.28
CA ILE A 181 -8.43 30.07 -5.32
C ILE A 181 -7.20 29.25 -5.73
N ASP A 182 -6.98 29.11 -7.02
CA ASP A 182 -5.88 28.37 -7.65
C ASP A 182 -4.50 28.69 -7.04
N ARG A 183 -4.23 29.98 -6.76
CA ARG A 183 -2.98 30.41 -6.13
C ARG A 183 -2.74 29.81 -4.74
N VAL A 184 -3.82 29.52 -3.98
CA VAL A 184 -3.71 28.89 -2.66
C VAL A 184 -3.26 27.43 -2.79
N VAL A 185 -3.75 26.73 -3.81
CA VAL A 185 -3.33 25.36 -4.10
C VAL A 185 -1.89 25.34 -4.62
N ARG A 186 -1.56 26.22 -5.58
CA ARG A 186 -0.24 26.25 -6.24
C ARG A 186 0.92 26.48 -5.29
N ARG A 187 0.76 27.26 -4.24
CA ARG A 187 1.86 27.51 -3.29
C ARG A 187 2.26 26.27 -2.45
N GLU A 188 1.39 25.26 -2.40
CA GLU A 188 1.65 24.00 -1.72
C GLU A 188 2.21 22.92 -2.67
N ILE A 189 2.38 23.25 -3.96
CA ILE A 189 2.90 22.34 -4.98
C ILE A 189 4.41 22.56 -5.13
N TYR A 190 5.18 21.51 -4.90
CA TYR A 190 6.65 21.53 -5.01
C TYR A 190 7.18 21.24 -6.41
N LEU A 191 6.29 21.09 -7.39
CA LEU A 191 6.61 20.75 -8.78
C LEU A 191 6.19 21.89 -9.70
N ALA A 192 7.01 22.21 -10.69
CA ALA A 192 6.71 23.19 -11.71
C ALA A 192 6.94 22.66 -13.14
N ASN A 193 6.38 23.38 -14.11
CA ASN A 193 6.61 23.06 -15.52
C ASN A 193 8.11 23.17 -15.84
N GLY A 194 8.65 22.15 -16.49
CA GLY A 194 10.06 22.05 -16.86
C GLY A 194 10.97 21.43 -15.80
N ASP A 195 10.49 21.22 -14.57
CA ASP A 195 11.26 20.56 -13.54
C ASP A 195 11.53 19.08 -13.88
N MET A 196 12.66 18.59 -13.40
CA MET A 196 12.92 17.17 -13.37
C MET A 196 11.97 16.51 -12.38
N TYR A 197 11.43 15.34 -12.73
CA TYR A 197 10.55 14.58 -11.85
C TYR A 197 11.23 14.23 -10.51
N SER A 198 10.49 14.34 -9.44
CA SER A 198 10.88 13.86 -8.10
C SER A 198 9.68 13.20 -7.41
N ARG A 199 9.83 11.95 -7.01
CA ARG A 199 8.79 11.20 -6.29
C ARG A 199 8.52 11.83 -4.92
N THR A 200 9.56 12.28 -4.24
CA THR A 200 9.44 12.98 -2.96
C THR A 200 8.64 14.26 -3.10
N ASP A 201 8.88 15.06 -4.13
CA ASP A 201 8.11 16.30 -4.36
C ASP A 201 6.63 16.03 -4.62
N VAL A 202 6.29 14.95 -5.33
CA VAL A 202 4.90 14.51 -5.53
C VAL A 202 4.26 14.14 -4.18
N THR A 203 4.94 13.35 -3.38
CA THR A 203 4.46 12.90 -2.07
C THR A 203 4.31 14.07 -1.10
N ASP A 204 5.29 14.97 -1.08
CA ASP A 204 5.29 16.16 -0.22
C ASP A 204 4.20 17.15 -0.63
N THR A 205 3.97 17.33 -1.92
CA THR A 205 2.84 18.11 -2.44
C THR A 205 1.51 17.57 -1.94
N LYS A 206 1.28 16.26 -2.06
CA LYS A 206 0.07 15.62 -1.56
C LYS A 206 -0.10 15.83 -0.06
N SER A 207 0.97 15.66 0.71
CA SER A 207 0.97 15.84 2.16
C SER A 207 0.75 17.30 2.57
N ALA A 208 1.35 18.25 1.87
CA ALA A 208 1.18 19.68 2.11
C ALA A 208 -0.27 20.09 1.89
N LEU A 209 -0.87 19.71 0.77
CA LEU A 209 -2.27 20.01 0.46
C LEU A 209 -3.22 19.41 1.50
N LYS A 210 -3.00 18.17 1.93
CA LYS A 210 -3.81 17.54 2.99
C LYS A 210 -3.70 18.27 4.31
N ARG A 211 -2.51 18.75 4.68
CA ARG A 211 -2.28 19.52 5.93
C ARG A 211 -2.98 20.86 5.98
N THR A 212 -3.35 21.45 4.83
CA THR A 212 -4.10 22.72 4.82
C THR A 212 -5.48 22.61 5.48
N GLY A 213 -6.05 21.42 5.53
CA GLY A 213 -7.41 21.18 6.01
C GLY A 213 -8.52 21.66 5.05
N TYR A 214 -8.18 22.24 3.91
CA TYR A 214 -9.17 22.72 2.94
C TYR A 214 -9.77 21.60 2.09
N PHE A 215 -9.10 20.45 2.02
CA PHE A 215 -9.44 19.35 1.15
C PHE A 215 -9.75 18.07 1.93
N GLU A 216 -10.86 17.43 1.60
CA GLU A 216 -11.25 16.11 2.10
C GLU A 216 -10.37 15.03 1.49
N ASP A 217 -10.04 15.19 0.20
CA ASP A 217 -9.14 14.28 -0.50
C ASP A 217 -8.25 15.04 -1.48
N VAL A 218 -7.06 14.47 -1.71
CA VAL A 218 -6.05 14.95 -2.67
C VAL A 218 -5.50 13.76 -3.42
N GLU A 219 -5.67 13.75 -4.73
CA GLU A 219 -5.11 12.76 -5.63
C GLU A 219 -4.17 13.45 -6.63
N ILE A 220 -2.97 12.91 -6.80
CA ILE A 220 -2.03 13.39 -7.81
C ILE A 220 -1.89 12.31 -8.88
N LYS A 221 -2.29 12.64 -10.11
CA LYS A 221 -2.17 11.78 -11.28
C LYS A 221 -0.94 12.15 -12.09
N GLU A 222 -0.17 11.14 -12.43
CA GLU A 222 1.01 11.23 -13.27
C GLU A 222 0.64 10.74 -14.68
N GLU A 223 0.42 11.67 -15.59
CA GLU A 223 0.02 11.35 -16.97
C GLU A 223 1.26 11.31 -17.87
N ARG A 224 1.69 10.13 -18.24
CA ARG A 224 2.83 9.93 -19.13
C ARG A 224 2.49 10.43 -20.55
N LEU A 225 3.30 11.36 -21.07
CA LEU A 225 3.17 11.87 -22.45
C LEU A 225 4.14 11.16 -23.40
N SER A 226 5.37 10.92 -22.95
CA SER A 226 6.42 10.26 -23.72
C SER A 226 7.39 9.52 -22.79
N LYS A 227 8.52 9.02 -23.31
CA LYS A 227 9.57 8.38 -22.52
C LYS A 227 10.14 9.29 -21.43
N ASN A 228 10.21 10.59 -21.69
CA ASN A 228 10.90 11.58 -20.88
C ASN A 228 10.02 12.79 -20.50
N SER A 229 8.70 12.69 -20.67
CA SER A 229 7.77 13.79 -20.37
C SER A 229 6.49 13.28 -19.74
N MET A 230 5.99 14.03 -18.74
CA MET A 230 4.69 13.79 -18.11
C MET A 230 4.00 15.08 -17.71
N ASP A 231 2.68 15.00 -17.61
CA ASP A 231 1.85 15.99 -16.94
C ASP A 231 1.54 15.53 -15.50
N ILE A 232 1.50 16.48 -14.60
CA ILE A 232 1.02 16.26 -13.24
C ILE A 232 -0.36 16.89 -13.11
N VAL A 233 -1.34 16.10 -12.68
CA VAL A 233 -2.71 16.57 -12.42
C VAL A 233 -3.01 16.44 -10.94
N VAL A 234 -3.16 17.58 -10.28
CA VAL A 234 -3.51 17.66 -8.87
C VAL A 234 -5.01 17.79 -8.74
N ASN A 235 -5.68 16.68 -8.43
CA ASN A 235 -7.12 16.63 -8.20
C ASN A 235 -7.39 16.80 -6.71
N VAL A 236 -8.13 17.83 -6.34
CA VAL A 236 -8.52 18.09 -4.97
C VAL A 236 -10.03 17.94 -4.83
N LYS A 237 -10.47 17.41 -3.69
CA LYS A 237 -11.86 17.40 -3.28
C LYS A 237 -12.00 18.31 -2.07
N GLU A 238 -12.73 19.42 -2.22
CA GLU A 238 -12.89 20.39 -1.15
C GLU A 238 -13.68 19.82 0.02
N ALA A 239 -13.21 20.09 1.24
CA ALA A 239 -13.92 19.72 2.45
C ALA A 239 -15.24 20.48 2.52
N SER A 240 -16.30 19.82 2.96
CA SER A 240 -17.57 20.51 3.24
C SER A 240 -17.35 21.50 4.39
N THR A 241 -17.67 22.77 4.16
CA THR A 241 -17.76 23.75 5.23
C THR A 241 -18.99 23.41 6.06
N GLY A 242 -18.84 22.56 7.07
CA GLY A 242 -19.86 22.32 8.07
C GLY A 242 -20.13 23.66 8.75
N SER A 243 -21.37 24.15 8.67
CA SER A 243 -21.80 25.28 9.49
C SER A 243 -21.69 24.85 10.95
N ILE A 244 -20.70 25.40 11.67
CA ILE A 244 -20.70 25.36 13.13
C ILE A 244 -21.81 26.30 13.57
N GLY A 245 -23.02 25.74 13.68
CA GLY A 245 -24.14 26.40 14.33
C GLY A 245 -23.93 26.39 15.84
N GLY A 246 -23.09 27.29 16.33
CA GLY A 246 -23.01 27.60 17.76
C GLY A 246 -24.23 28.38 18.17
N GLY A 247 -25.29 27.68 18.59
CA GLY A 247 -26.42 28.30 19.27
C GLY A 247 -26.00 28.71 20.67
N ILE A 248 -25.70 30.00 20.88
CA ILE A 248 -25.60 30.58 22.23
C ILE A 248 -27.03 30.77 22.70
N GLY A 249 -27.54 29.80 23.47
CA GLY A 249 -28.80 29.97 24.19
C GLY A 249 -28.60 30.86 25.42
N TYR A 250 -29.00 32.10 25.35
CA TYR A 250 -29.21 32.92 26.53
C TYR A 250 -30.55 32.50 27.17
N GLY A 251 -30.48 31.77 28.27
CA GLY A 251 -31.61 31.60 29.17
C GLY A 251 -31.64 32.73 30.18
N SER A 252 -32.65 33.62 30.10
CA SER A 252 -32.99 34.55 31.18
C SER A 252 -34.03 33.88 32.05
N SER A 253 -33.73 33.68 33.32
CA SER A 253 -34.69 33.42 34.40
C SER A 253 -35.34 34.67 34.85
#